data_3b593f6c1d8e02f9bcbc8fb612d7e766
#
_entry.id   3b593f6c1d8e02f9bcbc8fb612d7e766
#
_cell.length_a   1.000
_cell.length_b   1.000
_cell.length_c   1.000
_cell.angle_alpha   90.00
_cell.angle_beta   90.00
_cell.angle_gamma   90.00
#
_symmetry.space_group_name_H-M   'P 1'
#
loop_
_entity.id
_entity.type
_entity.pdbx_description
1 polymer ?
#
loop_
_entity_poly.entity_id
_entity_poly.type
_entity_poly.pdbx_seq_one_letter_code
_entity_poly.pdbx_strand_id
1 'polypeptide(L)'
;VSVALHMDHCKDIDALKEAIDKGYSSVMYDGSSLSLEENIKNTKEVVAYAHKRNVSVEGEVGSIGGAEEGVVVAKDDAMYTKPEDALYFAENTGVDALAVSIGTTHGQYKSKAKINYELLTELKAKLGDTGLVLHGGTGVSDEDMRRCVREGMKKINVGTELNKSYIEVVRETFTGEDVTPLTSLRNLLGPANDKIADVVKEKASLFRI
;
A
#
# COMPACT_ATOMS: atom_id res chain seq x y z
N VAL A 1 0.71 -18.23 9.37
CA VAL A 1 0.94 -16.85 8.93
C VAL A 1 -0.13 -15.98 9.56
N SER A 2 0.26 -14.90 10.23
CA SER A 2 -0.70 -13.92 10.75
C SER A 2 -1.27 -13.11 9.57
N VAL A 3 -2.57 -12.80 9.63
CA VAL A 3 -3.28 -12.03 8.60
C VAL A 3 -3.98 -10.87 9.29
N ALA A 4 -3.87 -9.67 8.72
CA ALA A 4 -4.61 -8.49 9.14
C ALA A 4 -5.62 -8.11 8.04
N LEU A 5 -6.82 -7.73 8.43
CA LEU A 5 -7.76 -7.08 7.53
C LEU A 5 -7.52 -5.57 7.61
N HIS A 6 -7.08 -5.00 6.49
CA HIS A 6 -6.67 -3.59 6.39
C HIS A 6 -7.58 -2.83 5.42
N MET A 7 -8.06 -1.65 5.82
CA MET A 7 -8.75 -0.73 4.91
C MET A 7 -7.73 0.28 4.38
N ASP A 8 -7.38 0.12 3.10
CA ASP A 8 -6.35 0.91 2.42
C ASP A 8 -6.94 2.18 1.79
N HIS A 9 -6.18 3.28 1.74
CA HIS A 9 -6.50 4.55 1.07
C HIS A 9 -7.91 5.14 1.31
N CYS A 10 -8.39 5.14 2.53
CA CYS A 10 -9.68 5.75 2.83
C CYS A 10 -9.55 7.23 3.24
N LYS A 11 -10.39 8.09 2.64
CA LYS A 11 -10.45 9.54 2.91
C LYS A 11 -11.62 9.94 3.80
N ASP A 12 -12.53 9.00 4.07
CA ASP A 12 -13.74 9.21 4.87
C ASP A 12 -13.55 8.67 6.29
N ILE A 13 -13.52 9.57 7.27
CA ILE A 13 -13.30 9.23 8.67
C ILE A 13 -14.44 8.38 9.23
N ASP A 14 -15.68 8.63 8.83
CA ASP A 14 -16.82 7.86 9.33
C ASP A 14 -16.83 6.44 8.73
N ALA A 15 -16.44 6.28 7.47
CA ALA A 15 -16.25 4.97 6.86
C ALA A 15 -15.13 4.17 7.57
N LEU A 16 -14.03 4.84 7.97
CA LEU A 16 -12.96 4.22 8.75
C LEU A 16 -13.46 3.75 10.13
N LYS A 17 -14.23 4.58 10.83
CA LYS A 17 -14.83 4.20 12.13
C LYS A 17 -15.77 3.01 11.97
N GLU A 18 -16.58 2.99 10.92
CA GLU A 18 -17.46 1.87 10.62
C GLU A 18 -16.66 0.58 10.32
N ALA A 19 -15.59 0.66 9.54
CA ALA A 19 -14.71 -0.47 9.27
C ALA A 19 -14.08 -1.04 10.57
N ILE A 20 -13.60 -0.16 11.45
CA ILE A 20 -13.07 -0.54 12.76
C ILE A 20 -14.13 -1.27 13.60
N ASP A 21 -15.34 -0.74 13.66
CA ASP A 21 -16.45 -1.35 14.42
C ASP A 21 -16.91 -2.68 13.82
N LYS A 22 -16.67 -2.91 12.52
CA LYS A 22 -16.92 -4.17 11.80
C LYS A 22 -15.78 -5.19 11.89
N GLY A 23 -14.70 -4.88 12.59
CA GLY A 23 -13.63 -5.84 12.89
C GLY A 23 -12.40 -5.75 11.99
N TYR A 24 -12.20 -4.65 11.27
CA TYR A 24 -10.91 -4.38 10.66
C TYR A 24 -9.84 -4.25 11.75
N SER A 25 -8.70 -4.90 11.57
CA SER A 25 -7.59 -4.87 12.52
C SER A 25 -6.57 -3.77 12.24
N SER A 26 -6.69 -3.14 11.05
CA SER A 26 -5.85 -2.02 10.63
C SER A 26 -6.61 -1.15 9.63
N VAL A 27 -6.36 0.15 9.64
CA VAL A 27 -6.96 1.12 8.70
C VAL A 27 -5.94 2.16 8.27
N MET A 28 -6.13 2.75 7.09
CA MET A 28 -5.32 3.85 6.59
C MET A 28 -6.20 5.07 6.32
N TYR A 29 -5.86 6.21 6.92
CA TYR A 29 -6.40 7.49 6.51
C TYR A 29 -5.47 8.14 5.50
N ASP A 30 -5.97 8.36 4.29
CA ASP A 30 -5.23 9.02 3.22
C ASP A 30 -5.59 10.51 3.14
N GLY A 31 -4.83 11.33 3.86
CA GLY A 31 -4.89 12.79 3.82
C GLY A 31 -3.79 13.42 2.96
N SER A 32 -3.09 12.66 2.12
CA SER A 32 -1.94 13.12 1.34
C SER A 32 -2.22 14.29 0.39
N SER A 33 -3.49 14.45 -0.02
CA SER A 33 -3.95 15.58 -0.85
C SER A 33 -4.30 16.85 -0.07
N LEU A 34 -4.29 16.79 1.25
CA LEU A 34 -4.59 17.92 2.14
C LEU A 34 -3.30 18.67 2.55
N SER A 35 -3.47 19.81 3.21
CA SER A 35 -2.34 20.41 3.92
C SER A 35 -1.85 19.50 5.04
N LEU A 36 -0.56 19.58 5.40
CA LEU A 36 0.03 18.74 6.46
C LEU A 36 -0.76 18.87 7.77
N GLU A 37 -1.18 20.07 8.13
CA GLU A 37 -1.93 20.34 9.36
C GLU A 37 -3.34 19.70 9.35
N GLU A 38 -4.04 19.76 8.22
CA GLU A 38 -5.34 19.11 8.06
C GLU A 38 -5.22 17.60 8.07
N ASN A 39 -4.20 17.06 7.40
CA ASN A 39 -3.88 15.64 7.42
C ASN A 39 -3.62 15.18 8.86
N ILE A 40 -2.75 15.88 9.59
CA ILE A 40 -2.48 15.59 11.02
C ILE A 40 -3.77 15.62 11.85
N LYS A 41 -4.59 16.66 11.71
CA LYS A 41 -5.84 16.81 12.46
C LYS A 41 -6.76 15.60 12.25
N ASN A 42 -6.98 15.23 11.00
CA ASN A 42 -7.90 14.16 10.62
C ASN A 42 -7.34 12.79 11.01
N THR A 43 -6.06 12.55 10.75
CA THR A 43 -5.39 11.29 11.13
C THR A 43 -5.42 11.09 12.65
N LYS A 44 -5.20 12.15 13.42
CA LYS A 44 -5.26 12.10 14.88
C LYS A 44 -6.65 11.70 15.41
N GLU A 45 -7.72 12.13 14.75
CA GLU A 45 -9.08 11.70 15.08
C GLU A 45 -9.27 10.20 14.86
N VAL A 46 -8.77 9.68 13.72
CA VAL A 46 -8.82 8.26 13.41
C VAL A 46 -8.00 7.45 14.42
N VAL A 47 -6.78 7.87 14.72
CA VAL A 47 -5.89 7.22 15.71
C VAL A 47 -6.58 7.16 17.09
N ALA A 48 -7.16 8.27 17.55
CA ALA A 48 -7.85 8.31 18.84
C ALA A 48 -9.05 7.36 18.91
N TYR A 49 -9.70 7.08 17.78
CA TYR A 49 -10.81 6.13 17.69
C TYR A 49 -10.31 4.68 17.61
N ALA A 50 -9.32 4.42 16.77
CA ALA A 50 -8.78 3.11 16.47
C ALA A 50 -8.03 2.50 17.67
N HIS A 51 -7.15 3.26 18.33
CA HIS A 51 -6.32 2.76 19.43
C HIS A 51 -7.15 2.31 20.64
N LYS A 52 -8.32 2.92 20.90
CA LYS A 52 -9.26 2.45 21.94
C LYS A 52 -9.81 1.05 21.68
N ARG A 53 -9.66 0.57 20.43
CA ARG A 53 -10.16 -0.74 19.96
C ARG A 53 -9.02 -1.70 19.57
N ASN A 54 -7.77 -1.33 19.87
CA ASN A 54 -6.55 -2.07 19.48
C ASN A 54 -6.43 -2.26 17.96
N VAL A 55 -6.83 -1.26 17.18
CA VAL A 55 -6.72 -1.24 15.72
C VAL A 55 -5.57 -0.31 15.34
N SER A 56 -4.66 -0.79 14.49
CA SER A 56 -3.53 -0.02 14.01
C SER A 56 -3.95 0.99 12.93
N VAL A 57 -3.26 2.13 12.91
CA VAL A 57 -3.52 3.19 11.93
C VAL A 57 -2.28 3.48 11.10
N GLU A 58 -2.48 3.53 9.79
CA GLU A 58 -1.52 4.03 8.82
C GLU A 58 -1.92 5.43 8.37
N GLY A 59 -0.94 6.29 8.19
CA GLY A 59 -1.10 7.59 7.53
C GLY A 59 -0.19 7.71 6.32
N GLU A 60 -0.28 8.81 5.56
CA GLU A 60 0.59 9.09 4.42
C GLU A 60 1.07 10.53 4.44
N VAL A 61 2.37 10.73 4.17
CA VAL A 61 3.00 12.04 4.00
C VAL A 61 3.88 12.06 2.76
N GLY A 62 3.69 13.07 1.94
CA GLY A 62 4.25 13.17 0.59
C GLY A 62 3.21 12.81 -0.45
N SER A 63 3.56 12.94 -1.72
CA SER A 63 2.67 12.60 -2.83
C SER A 63 3.27 11.47 -3.65
N ILE A 64 2.62 10.31 -3.62
CA ILE A 64 3.04 9.16 -4.43
C ILE A 64 2.42 9.32 -5.82
N GLY A 65 3.27 9.36 -6.86
CA GLY A 65 2.82 9.50 -8.24
C GLY A 65 2.08 8.25 -8.74
N GLY A 66 1.31 8.40 -9.81
CA GLY A 66 0.60 7.31 -10.50
C GLY A 66 -0.91 7.42 -10.39
N ALA A 67 -1.61 6.32 -10.68
CA ALA A 67 -3.06 6.24 -10.63
C ALA A 67 -3.48 5.14 -9.68
N GLU A 68 -4.25 5.50 -8.66
CA GLU A 68 -4.88 4.57 -7.73
C GLU A 68 -6.27 5.08 -7.37
N GLU A 69 -7.25 4.19 -7.39
CA GLU A 69 -8.65 4.46 -7.02
C GLU A 69 -9.28 5.72 -7.64
N GLY A 70 -8.94 6.01 -8.92
CA GLY A 70 -9.48 7.16 -9.65
C GLY A 70 -8.76 8.48 -9.41
N VAL A 71 -7.73 8.50 -8.58
CA VAL A 71 -6.82 9.65 -8.41
C VAL A 71 -5.59 9.44 -9.28
N VAL A 72 -5.26 10.42 -10.11
CA VAL A 72 -4.07 10.41 -10.95
C VAL A 72 -3.15 11.53 -10.49
N VAL A 73 -1.98 11.18 -9.98
CA VAL A 73 -0.91 12.13 -9.69
C VAL A 73 0.14 12.03 -10.79
N ALA A 74 0.39 13.12 -11.50
CA ALA A 74 1.41 13.14 -12.53
C ALA A 74 2.79 12.82 -11.90
N LYS A 75 3.65 12.09 -12.64
CA LYS A 75 4.96 11.68 -12.12
C LYS A 75 5.84 12.87 -11.72
N ASP A 76 5.67 14.00 -12.41
CA ASP A 76 6.42 15.24 -12.16
C ASP A 76 5.87 16.00 -10.93
N ASP A 77 4.65 15.67 -10.48
CA ASP A 77 4.02 16.23 -9.27
C ASP A 77 4.23 15.35 -8.04
N ALA A 78 4.82 14.16 -8.20
CA ALA A 78 5.18 13.31 -7.08
C ALA A 78 6.33 13.94 -6.27
N MET A 79 6.05 14.25 -5.01
CA MET A 79 7.03 14.86 -4.12
C MET A 79 7.57 13.82 -3.15
N TYR A 80 8.90 13.73 -3.06
CA TYR A 80 9.54 12.97 -2.00
C TYR A 80 9.08 13.44 -0.62
N THR A 81 8.85 12.51 0.27
CA THR A 81 8.55 12.81 1.66
C THR A 81 9.71 13.56 2.30
N LYS A 82 9.45 14.72 2.89
CA LYS A 82 10.46 15.43 3.69
C LYS A 82 10.57 14.78 5.07
N PRO A 83 11.77 14.42 5.51
CA PRO A 83 11.96 13.74 6.80
C PRO A 83 11.42 14.53 8.00
N GLU A 84 11.48 15.86 7.94
CA GLU A 84 10.95 16.75 8.99
C GLU A 84 9.41 16.70 9.05
N ASP A 85 8.75 16.71 7.89
CA ASP A 85 7.29 16.63 7.79
C ASP A 85 6.80 15.25 8.27
N ALA A 86 7.54 14.18 7.93
CA ALA A 86 7.24 12.82 8.39
C ALA A 86 7.36 12.67 9.91
N LEU A 87 8.44 13.21 10.50
CA LEU A 87 8.63 13.21 11.95
C LEU A 87 7.52 14.00 12.65
N TYR A 88 7.28 15.21 12.18
CA TYR A 88 6.24 16.09 12.74
C TYR A 88 4.86 15.44 12.66
N PHE A 89 4.54 14.78 11.54
CA PHE A 89 3.30 14.04 11.37
C PHE A 89 3.19 12.88 12.38
N ALA A 90 4.21 12.02 12.45
CA ALA A 90 4.19 10.86 13.32
C ALA A 90 4.06 11.24 14.81
N GLU A 91 4.82 12.23 15.27
CA GLU A 91 4.78 12.72 16.66
C GLU A 91 3.42 13.35 17.03
N ASN A 92 2.76 14.03 16.08
CA ASN A 92 1.48 14.71 16.34
C ASN A 92 0.26 13.83 16.15
N THR A 93 0.38 12.71 15.41
CA THR A 93 -0.74 11.80 15.15
C THR A 93 -0.69 10.54 16.00
N GLY A 94 0.50 10.00 16.23
CA GLY A 94 0.71 8.72 16.89
C GLY A 94 0.34 7.53 16.01
N VAL A 95 0.48 7.62 14.69
CA VAL A 95 0.26 6.51 13.76
C VAL A 95 1.23 5.35 14.01
N ASP A 96 0.78 4.13 13.78
CA ASP A 96 1.60 2.92 13.90
C ASP A 96 2.47 2.70 12.67
N ALA A 97 2.01 3.17 11.51
CA ALA A 97 2.70 3.07 10.24
C ALA A 97 2.54 4.35 9.40
N LEU A 98 3.55 4.65 8.60
CA LEU A 98 3.57 5.83 7.75
C LEU A 98 4.02 5.48 6.33
N ALA A 99 3.12 5.68 5.38
CA ALA A 99 3.43 5.61 3.96
C ALA A 99 4.24 6.83 3.54
N VAL A 100 5.35 6.57 2.86
CA VAL A 100 6.33 7.58 2.47
C VAL A 100 6.67 7.48 0.98
N SER A 101 6.83 8.63 0.34
CA SER A 101 7.27 8.71 -1.05
C SER A 101 8.79 8.75 -1.12
N ILE A 102 9.39 7.67 -1.65
CA ILE A 102 10.84 7.52 -1.84
C ILE A 102 11.23 7.23 -3.30
N GLY A 103 10.31 7.48 -4.24
CA GLY A 103 10.54 7.31 -5.69
C GLY A 103 9.78 6.16 -6.33
N THR A 104 8.83 5.55 -5.61
CA THR A 104 7.85 4.63 -6.18
C THR A 104 6.63 5.36 -6.74
N THR A 105 5.86 4.69 -7.59
CA THR A 105 4.61 5.21 -8.16
C THR A 105 3.55 4.12 -8.17
N HIS A 106 2.29 4.52 -8.01
CA HIS A 106 1.15 3.60 -8.14
C HIS A 106 0.95 3.14 -9.59
N GLY A 107 0.50 1.90 -9.78
CA GLY A 107 0.20 1.35 -11.09
C GLY A 107 1.41 0.80 -11.84
N GLN A 108 1.35 0.82 -13.18
CA GLN A 108 2.44 0.32 -14.03
C GLN A 108 3.51 1.38 -14.25
N TYR A 109 4.75 1.01 -13.99
CA TYR A 109 5.90 1.86 -14.29
C TYR A 109 6.15 1.92 -15.81
N LYS A 110 6.34 3.13 -16.33
CA LYS A 110 6.85 3.34 -17.71
C LYS A 110 8.38 3.20 -17.81
N SER A 111 9.08 3.23 -16.66
CA SER A 111 10.54 3.08 -16.54
C SER A 111 10.84 2.40 -15.20
N LYS A 112 12.05 1.91 -14.99
CA LYS A 112 12.44 1.35 -13.67
C LYS A 112 12.22 2.36 -12.54
N ALA A 113 11.72 1.91 -11.40
CA ALA A 113 11.66 2.69 -10.18
C ALA A 113 13.08 3.20 -9.81
N LYS A 114 13.16 4.42 -9.33
CA LYS A 114 14.41 5.00 -8.81
C LYS A 114 14.21 5.29 -7.33
N ILE A 115 14.51 4.30 -6.50
CA ILE A 115 14.35 4.41 -5.05
C ILE A 115 15.47 5.25 -4.48
N ASN A 116 15.12 6.24 -3.66
CA ASN A 116 16.06 7.06 -2.91
C ASN A 116 16.36 6.38 -1.56
N TYR A 117 17.42 5.59 -1.52
CA TYR A 117 17.81 4.85 -0.33
C TYR A 117 18.40 5.73 0.77
N GLU A 118 19.04 6.85 0.40
CA GLU A 118 19.54 7.82 1.38
C GLU A 118 18.37 8.40 2.18
N LEU A 119 17.30 8.79 1.46
CA LEU A 119 16.07 9.25 2.08
C LEU A 119 15.40 8.16 2.95
N LEU A 120 15.38 6.90 2.49
CA LEU A 120 14.85 5.80 3.28
C LEU A 120 15.60 5.64 4.61
N THR A 121 16.93 5.69 4.56
CA THR A 121 17.78 5.59 5.74
C THR A 121 17.51 6.76 6.71
N GLU A 122 17.40 7.98 6.21
CA GLU A 122 17.09 9.15 7.02
C GLU A 122 15.70 9.07 7.67
N LEU A 123 14.67 8.72 6.89
CA LEU A 123 13.32 8.52 7.41
C LEU A 123 13.28 7.45 8.51
N LYS A 124 13.97 6.32 8.29
CA LYS A 124 14.05 5.25 9.31
C LYS A 124 14.72 5.73 10.59
N ALA A 125 15.79 6.50 10.47
CA ALA A 125 16.50 7.04 11.65
C ALA A 125 15.62 8.03 12.44
N LYS A 126 14.85 8.88 11.76
CA LYS A 126 13.99 9.87 12.40
C LYS A 126 12.71 9.28 13.01
N LEU A 127 12.08 8.32 12.32
CA LEU A 127 10.76 7.79 12.70
C LEU A 127 10.82 6.66 13.73
N GLY A 128 12.01 6.11 14.01
CA GLY A 128 12.22 5.13 15.07
C GLY A 128 11.32 3.90 14.95
N ASP A 129 10.32 3.78 15.85
CA ASP A 129 9.43 2.63 15.94
C ASP A 129 8.24 2.71 14.98
N THR A 130 7.92 3.87 14.42
CA THR A 130 6.86 3.99 13.40
C THR A 130 7.21 3.15 12.17
N GLY A 131 6.31 2.26 11.77
CA GLY A 131 6.53 1.36 10.64
C GLY A 131 6.54 2.11 9.32
N LEU A 132 7.63 2.02 8.54
CA LEU A 132 7.67 2.60 7.19
C LEU A 132 6.90 1.73 6.21
N VAL A 133 6.10 2.36 5.34
CA VAL A 133 5.29 1.69 4.32
C VAL A 133 5.70 2.15 2.93
N LEU A 134 5.86 1.17 2.03
CA LEU A 134 6.12 1.39 0.61
C LEU A 134 4.83 1.14 -0.19
N HIS A 135 4.28 2.19 -0.77
CA HIS A 135 3.23 2.09 -1.79
C HIS A 135 3.84 2.01 -3.19
N GLY A 136 3.04 1.53 -4.16
CA GLY A 136 3.51 1.41 -5.55
C GLY A 136 4.56 0.31 -5.74
N GLY A 137 4.46 -0.80 -5.03
CA GLY A 137 5.43 -1.90 -5.11
C GLY A 137 5.45 -2.67 -6.43
N THR A 138 4.38 -2.64 -7.22
CA THR A 138 4.34 -3.33 -8.52
C THR A 138 5.34 -2.73 -9.51
N GLY A 139 6.27 -3.55 -10.01
CA GLY A 139 7.30 -3.11 -10.98
C GLY A 139 8.59 -2.59 -10.36
N VAL A 140 8.71 -2.60 -9.05
CA VAL A 140 10.00 -2.51 -8.36
C VAL A 140 10.72 -3.85 -8.49
N SER A 141 12.04 -3.83 -8.72
CA SER A 141 12.80 -5.08 -8.86
C SER A 141 12.87 -5.86 -7.54
N ASP A 142 13.00 -7.18 -7.63
CA ASP A 142 13.13 -8.04 -6.44
C ASP A 142 14.33 -7.66 -5.57
N GLU A 143 15.43 -7.22 -6.20
CA GLU A 143 16.62 -6.75 -5.50
C GLU A 143 16.32 -5.48 -4.70
N ASP A 144 15.67 -4.50 -5.33
CA ASP A 144 15.26 -3.24 -4.67
C ASP A 144 14.24 -3.51 -3.56
N MET A 145 13.29 -4.43 -3.78
CA MET A 145 12.33 -4.83 -2.76
C MET A 145 13.01 -5.42 -1.52
N ARG A 146 13.90 -6.41 -1.73
CA ARG A 146 14.68 -6.98 -0.62
C ARG A 146 15.52 -5.92 0.09
N ARG A 147 16.08 -4.98 -0.66
CA ARG A 147 16.84 -3.89 -0.08
C ARG A 147 15.96 -2.97 0.75
N CYS A 148 14.79 -2.57 0.27
CA CYS A 148 13.84 -1.77 1.04
C CYS A 148 13.46 -2.44 2.37
N VAL A 149 13.20 -3.76 2.36
CA VAL A 149 12.87 -4.50 3.59
C VAL A 149 14.07 -4.50 4.55
N ARG A 150 15.29 -4.79 4.06
CA ARG A 150 16.51 -4.75 4.89
C ARG A 150 16.77 -3.37 5.49
N GLU A 151 16.48 -2.32 4.75
CA GLU A 151 16.70 -0.93 5.15
C GLU A 151 15.56 -0.35 6.00
N GLY A 152 14.49 -1.13 6.27
CA GLY A 152 13.53 -0.78 7.31
C GLY A 152 12.07 -0.64 6.90
N MET A 153 11.70 -0.89 5.64
CA MET A 153 10.30 -1.00 5.25
C MET A 153 9.63 -2.16 5.98
N LYS A 154 8.46 -1.92 6.56
CA LYS A 154 7.70 -2.88 7.36
C LYS A 154 6.45 -3.39 6.65
N LYS A 155 5.89 -2.61 5.72
CA LYS A 155 4.74 -2.95 4.89
C LYS A 155 5.04 -2.56 3.44
N ILE A 156 4.58 -3.36 2.48
CA ILE A 156 4.72 -3.09 1.06
C ILE A 156 3.38 -3.38 0.38
N ASN A 157 2.82 -2.39 -0.31
CA ASN A 157 1.59 -2.54 -1.07
C ASN A 157 1.88 -3.10 -2.47
N VAL A 158 1.25 -4.23 -2.81
CA VAL A 158 1.31 -4.88 -4.12
C VAL A 158 -0.12 -5.13 -4.60
N GLY A 159 -0.64 -4.29 -5.48
CA GLY A 159 -2.02 -4.40 -5.98
C GLY A 159 -2.08 -4.73 -7.48
N THR A 160 -1.47 -3.89 -8.31
CA THR A 160 -1.55 -3.99 -9.78
C THR A 160 -1.07 -5.34 -10.32
N GLU A 161 -0.04 -5.94 -9.73
CA GLU A 161 0.48 -7.25 -10.15
C GLU A 161 -0.53 -8.37 -9.89
N LEU A 162 -1.23 -8.34 -8.75
CA LEU A 162 -2.29 -9.28 -8.42
C LEU A 162 -3.46 -9.16 -9.39
N ASN A 163 -3.95 -7.93 -9.61
CA ASN A 163 -5.04 -7.67 -10.54
C ASN A 163 -4.69 -8.11 -11.97
N LYS A 164 -3.46 -7.82 -12.42
CA LYS A 164 -2.98 -8.20 -13.74
C LYS A 164 -2.94 -9.70 -13.92
N SER A 165 -2.38 -10.44 -12.95
CA SER A 165 -2.29 -11.89 -12.99
C SER A 165 -3.67 -12.55 -13.06
N TYR A 166 -4.64 -12.00 -12.34
CA TYR A 166 -6.04 -12.45 -12.39
C TYR A 166 -6.67 -12.23 -13.76
N ILE A 167 -6.56 -10.99 -14.28
CA ILE A 167 -7.14 -10.59 -15.57
C ILE A 167 -6.53 -11.38 -16.72
N GLU A 168 -5.25 -11.70 -16.68
CA GLU A 168 -4.58 -12.51 -17.70
C GLU A 168 -5.20 -13.90 -17.79
N VAL A 169 -5.39 -14.60 -16.67
CA VAL A 169 -6.04 -15.92 -16.67
C VAL A 169 -7.48 -15.85 -17.16
N VAL A 170 -8.25 -14.86 -16.71
CA VAL A 170 -9.63 -14.66 -17.19
C VAL A 170 -9.65 -14.43 -18.70
N ARG A 171 -8.76 -13.58 -19.22
CA ARG A 171 -8.66 -13.32 -20.66
C ARG A 171 -8.32 -14.60 -21.45
N GLU A 172 -7.32 -15.36 -21.02
CA GLU A 172 -6.92 -16.62 -21.67
C GLU A 172 -8.09 -17.61 -21.73
N THR A 173 -8.89 -17.69 -20.67
CA THR A 173 -10.07 -18.55 -20.62
C THR A 173 -11.10 -18.20 -21.69
N PHE A 174 -11.24 -16.91 -22.05
CA PHE A 174 -12.21 -16.47 -23.08
C PHE A 174 -11.64 -16.41 -24.49
N THR A 175 -10.33 -16.43 -24.67
CA THR A 175 -9.67 -16.34 -25.98
C THR A 175 -9.06 -17.67 -26.44
N GLY A 176 -9.07 -18.69 -25.61
CA GLY A 176 -8.57 -20.04 -25.96
C GLY A 176 -9.45 -20.74 -26.98
N GLU A 177 -8.86 -21.64 -27.78
CA GLU A 177 -9.57 -22.43 -28.82
C GLU A 177 -10.59 -23.42 -28.21
N ASP A 178 -10.38 -23.84 -26.97
CA ASP A 178 -11.24 -24.78 -26.25
C ASP A 178 -12.16 -24.03 -25.26
N VAL A 179 -13.13 -23.34 -25.83
CA VAL A 179 -14.20 -22.69 -25.03
C VAL A 179 -15.20 -23.78 -24.62
N THR A 180 -14.82 -24.66 -23.73
CA THR A 180 -15.78 -25.51 -23.03
C THR A 180 -16.81 -24.59 -22.37
N PRO A 181 -18.12 -24.80 -22.54
CA PRO A 181 -19.12 -23.90 -21.99
C PRO A 181 -18.88 -23.75 -20.50
N LEU A 182 -18.50 -22.54 -20.10
CA LEU A 182 -18.26 -22.18 -18.68
C LEU A 182 -19.61 -22.17 -17.98
N THR A 183 -20.02 -23.34 -17.53
CA THR A 183 -21.30 -23.55 -16.82
C THR A 183 -21.24 -23.13 -15.35
N SER A 184 -20.06 -22.79 -14.86
CA SER A 184 -19.83 -22.45 -13.44
C SER A 184 -18.81 -21.34 -13.29
N LEU A 185 -19.17 -20.30 -12.52
CA LEU A 185 -18.23 -19.25 -12.11
C LEU A 185 -17.00 -19.81 -11.39
N ARG A 186 -17.14 -20.92 -10.66
CA ARG A 186 -16.01 -21.57 -9.98
C ARG A 186 -14.96 -22.03 -10.97
N ASN A 187 -15.36 -22.58 -12.11
CA ASN A 187 -14.44 -23.05 -13.15
C ASN A 187 -13.74 -21.88 -13.85
N LEU A 188 -14.38 -20.73 -13.93
CA LEU A 188 -13.79 -19.49 -14.46
C LEU A 188 -12.85 -18.82 -13.45
N LEU A 189 -13.31 -18.61 -12.22
CA LEU A 189 -12.60 -17.80 -11.25
C LEU A 189 -11.58 -18.59 -10.43
N GLY A 190 -11.73 -19.92 -10.32
CA GLY A 190 -10.82 -20.80 -9.57
C GLY A 190 -9.37 -20.65 -10.04
N PRO A 191 -9.05 -20.90 -11.31
CA PRO A 191 -7.69 -20.77 -11.84
C PRO A 191 -7.10 -19.37 -11.67
N ALA A 192 -7.92 -18.31 -11.79
CA ALA A 192 -7.49 -16.94 -11.59
C ALA A 192 -7.13 -16.67 -10.11
N ASN A 193 -7.92 -17.21 -9.17
CA ASN A 193 -7.61 -17.13 -7.73
C ASN A 193 -6.32 -17.92 -7.39
N ASP A 194 -6.10 -19.07 -8.00
CA ASP A 194 -4.87 -19.87 -7.81
C ASP A 194 -3.65 -19.08 -8.27
N LYS A 195 -3.77 -18.34 -9.39
CA LYS A 195 -2.69 -17.49 -9.90
C LYS A 195 -2.37 -16.32 -8.94
N ILE A 196 -3.39 -15.68 -8.34
CA ILE A 196 -3.16 -14.69 -7.28
C ILE A 196 -2.42 -15.33 -6.09
N ALA A 197 -2.85 -16.52 -5.66
CA ALA A 197 -2.21 -17.20 -4.54
C ALA A 197 -0.72 -17.49 -4.80
N ASP A 198 -0.34 -17.79 -6.04
CA ASP A 198 1.06 -17.99 -6.41
C ASP A 198 1.87 -16.69 -6.35
N VAL A 199 1.31 -15.58 -6.85
CA VAL A 199 1.95 -14.26 -6.72
C VAL A 199 2.10 -13.87 -5.25
N VAL A 200 1.09 -14.10 -4.42
CA VAL A 200 1.17 -13.84 -2.96
C VAL A 200 2.27 -14.67 -2.31
N LYS A 201 2.40 -15.96 -2.64
CA LYS A 201 3.47 -16.83 -2.12
C LYS A 201 4.86 -16.32 -2.53
N GLU A 202 5.00 -15.91 -3.78
CA GLU A 202 6.25 -15.34 -4.31
C GLU A 202 6.65 -14.08 -3.53
N LYS A 203 5.74 -13.11 -3.42
CA LYS A 203 6.01 -11.86 -2.67
C LYS A 203 6.25 -12.12 -1.19
N ALA A 204 5.47 -13.00 -0.55
CA ALA A 204 5.69 -13.38 0.84
C ALA A 204 7.07 -14.02 1.06
N SER A 205 7.57 -14.80 0.09
CA SER A 205 8.92 -15.36 0.13
C SER A 205 9.99 -14.31 -0.11
N LEU A 206 9.74 -13.36 -1.02
CA LEU A 206 10.64 -12.26 -1.35
C LEU A 206 10.90 -11.34 -0.16
N PHE A 207 9.86 -11.07 0.64
CA PHE A 207 9.91 -10.14 1.78
C PHE A 207 10.40 -10.79 3.09
N ARG A 208 10.61 -12.09 3.12
CA ARG A 208 11.27 -12.76 4.25
C ARG A 208 12.78 -12.58 4.16
N ILE A 209 13.33 -11.89 5.14
CA ILE A 209 14.78 -11.69 5.33
C ILE A 209 15.19 -12.36 6.63
#